data_c9efa2f04bf642507741f4f5706a2628
#
_entry.id   c9efa2f04bf642507741f4f5706a2628
#
_cell.length_a   1.000
_cell.length_b   1.000
_cell.length_c   1.000
_cell.angle_alpha   90.00
_cell.angle_beta   90.00
_cell.angle_gamma   90.00
#
_symmetry.space_group_name_H-M   'P 1'
#
loop_
_entity.id
_entity.type
_entity.pdbx_description
1 polymer ?
#
loop_
_entity_poly.entity_id
_entity_poly.type
_entity_poly.pdbx_seq_one_letter_code
_entity_poly.pdbx_strand_id
1 'polypeptide(L)'
;MEKKIELSLDQMEEAIGGVYHTVNTGVADLKAAVRKGPGKSYGQITSLPNGTVVDTISDPVYDSVAGRHFVEVTYTDSNGVSRTGWIATSILGMKR
;
A
#
# COMPACT_ATOMS: atom_id res chain seq x y z
N MET A 1 2.75 28.18 -13.51
CA MET A 1 1.55 27.66 -13.62
C MET A 1 1.51 26.28 -13.29
N GLU A 2 2.28 25.48 -13.79
CA GLU A 2 2.25 24.16 -13.39
C GLU A 2 2.52 23.94 -11.99
N LYS A 3 3.31 24.76 -11.36
CA LYS A 3 3.56 24.61 -9.99
C LYS A 3 2.35 24.69 -9.19
N LYS A 4 1.45 25.56 -9.51
CA LYS A 4 0.26 25.64 -8.80
C LYS A 4 -0.52 24.43 -8.92
N ILE A 5 -0.50 23.80 -10.06
CA ILE A 5 -1.24 22.61 -10.29
C ILE A 5 -0.74 21.50 -9.42
N GLU A 6 0.55 21.34 -9.32
CA GLU A 6 1.07 20.31 -8.47
C GLU A 6 0.73 20.54 -7.04
N LEU A 7 0.77 21.76 -6.61
CA LEU A 7 0.47 22.04 -5.25
C LEU A 7 -0.97 21.68 -4.96
N SER A 8 -1.85 21.95 -5.88
CA SER A 8 -3.24 21.60 -5.67
C SER A 8 -3.44 20.13 -5.56
N LEU A 9 -2.72 19.36 -6.33
CA LEU A 9 -2.83 17.93 -6.26
C LEU A 9 -2.38 17.41 -4.92
N ASP A 10 -1.31 17.95 -4.38
CA ASP A 10 -0.84 17.55 -3.10
C ASP A 10 -1.88 17.85 -2.05
N GLN A 11 -2.50 18.99 -2.11
CA GLN A 11 -3.50 19.33 -1.16
C GLN A 11 -4.69 18.42 -1.28
N MET A 12 -5.06 18.05 -2.49
CA MET A 12 -6.17 17.17 -2.68
C MET A 12 -5.88 15.81 -2.10
N GLU A 13 -4.70 15.31 -2.25
CA GLU A 13 -4.36 14.04 -1.70
C GLU A 13 -4.48 14.05 -0.20
N GLU A 14 -4.03 15.10 0.43
CA GLU A 14 -4.15 15.21 1.87
C GLU A 14 -5.60 15.28 2.27
N ALA A 15 -6.39 16.00 1.52
CA ALA A 15 -7.79 16.16 1.86
C ALA A 15 -8.54 14.85 1.82
N ILE A 16 -8.23 13.98 0.88
CA ILE A 16 -8.92 12.70 0.78
C ILE A 16 -8.21 11.63 1.58
N GLY A 17 -7.08 11.97 2.18
CA GLY A 17 -6.43 11.05 3.10
C GLY A 17 -5.66 9.93 2.49
N GLY A 18 -5.56 9.84 1.18
CA GLY A 18 -4.86 8.75 0.52
C GLY A 18 -3.49 9.19 0.04
N VAL A 19 -2.54 8.26 0.06
CA VAL A 19 -1.20 8.49 -0.48
C VAL A 19 -0.85 7.28 -1.31
N TYR A 20 -0.54 7.50 -2.59
CA TYR A 20 -0.24 6.40 -3.49
C TYR A 20 1.21 5.94 -3.34
N HIS A 21 1.39 4.64 -3.38
CA HIS A 21 2.71 4.03 -3.34
C HIS A 21 2.75 2.92 -4.37
N THR A 22 3.94 2.58 -4.81
CA THR A 22 4.12 1.52 -5.79
C THR A 22 4.74 0.30 -5.12
N VAL A 23 4.18 -0.86 -5.39
CA VAL A 23 4.68 -2.12 -4.84
C VAL A 23 6.07 -2.40 -5.39
N ASN A 24 7.02 -2.68 -4.49
CA ASN A 24 8.37 -3.04 -4.87
C ASN A 24 8.94 -3.99 -3.83
N THR A 25 8.93 -5.29 -4.13
CA THR A 25 9.43 -6.29 -3.22
C THR A 25 10.96 -6.36 -3.20
N GLY A 26 11.60 -5.72 -4.17
CA GLY A 26 13.05 -5.78 -4.28
C GLY A 26 13.54 -7.02 -4.99
N VAL A 27 12.64 -7.92 -5.36
CA VAL A 27 12.99 -9.15 -6.06
C VAL A 27 12.11 -9.27 -7.29
N ALA A 28 12.71 -9.41 -8.45
CA ALA A 28 11.97 -9.52 -9.71
C ALA A 28 11.02 -10.71 -9.64
N ASP A 29 9.81 -10.52 -10.14
CA ASP A 29 8.79 -11.57 -10.21
C ASP A 29 8.27 -12.03 -8.85
N LEU A 30 8.67 -11.41 -7.76
CA LEU A 30 8.13 -11.74 -6.46
C LEU A 30 6.97 -10.77 -6.18
N LYS A 31 5.79 -11.33 -5.89
CA LYS A 31 4.61 -10.51 -5.64
C LYS A 31 4.49 -10.20 -4.16
N ALA A 32 3.86 -9.07 -3.87
CA ALA A 32 3.64 -8.65 -2.50
C ALA A 32 2.39 -9.30 -1.94
N ALA A 33 2.48 -9.86 -0.75
CA ALA A 33 1.34 -10.49 -0.10
C ALA A 33 0.40 -9.43 0.45
N VAL A 34 -0.88 -9.57 0.16
CA VAL A 34 -1.94 -8.72 0.71
C VAL A 34 -2.70 -9.56 1.71
N ARG A 35 -2.79 -9.09 2.96
CA ARG A 35 -3.37 -9.89 4.03
C ARG A 35 -4.63 -9.26 4.58
N LYS A 36 -5.37 -10.05 5.35
CA LYS A 36 -6.64 -9.60 5.91
C LYS A 36 -6.46 -8.60 7.05
N GLY A 37 -5.29 -8.55 7.66
CA GLY A 37 -5.04 -7.69 8.79
C GLY A 37 -3.57 -7.31 8.88
N PRO A 38 -3.22 -6.46 9.85
CA PRO A 38 -1.87 -5.91 9.93
C PRO A 38 -0.89 -6.87 10.57
N GLY A 39 -0.59 -7.97 9.91
CA GLY A 39 0.37 -8.89 10.46
C GLY A 39 0.54 -10.15 9.66
N LYS A 40 1.66 -10.82 9.91
CA LYS A 40 2.01 -12.03 9.23
C LYS A 40 1.07 -13.18 9.55
N SER A 41 0.44 -13.16 10.71
CA SER A 41 -0.46 -14.22 11.11
C SER A 41 -1.85 -14.11 10.49
N TYR A 42 -2.15 -13.01 9.85
CA TYR A 42 -3.43 -12.87 9.16
C TYR A 42 -3.36 -13.56 7.80
N GLY A 43 -4.47 -14.14 7.39
CA GLY A 43 -4.51 -14.87 6.13
C GLY A 43 -4.25 -13.98 4.94
N GLN A 44 -3.60 -14.55 3.93
CA GLN A 44 -3.33 -13.83 2.71
C GLN A 44 -4.57 -13.84 1.82
N ILE A 45 -4.94 -12.66 1.32
CA ILE A 45 -6.08 -12.51 0.42
C ILE A 45 -5.65 -12.71 -1.03
N THR A 46 -4.56 -12.06 -1.39
CA THR A 46 -4.06 -12.09 -2.76
C THR A 46 -2.61 -11.65 -2.76
N SER A 47 -2.04 -11.48 -3.93
CA SER A 47 -0.70 -10.91 -4.07
C SER A 47 -0.71 -9.92 -5.22
N LEU A 48 0.16 -8.92 -5.15
CA LEU A 48 0.26 -7.86 -6.14
C LEU A 48 1.67 -7.83 -6.73
N PRO A 49 1.78 -7.75 -8.04
CA PRO A 49 3.11 -7.73 -8.67
C PRO A 49 3.81 -6.39 -8.45
N ASN A 50 5.11 -6.39 -8.60
CA ASN A 50 5.89 -5.15 -8.55
C ASN A 50 5.35 -4.19 -9.60
N GLY A 51 5.29 -2.92 -9.26
CA GLY A 51 4.76 -1.91 -10.16
C GLY A 51 3.29 -1.59 -9.94
N THR A 52 2.59 -2.36 -9.10
CA THR A 52 1.20 -2.09 -8.80
C THR A 52 1.11 -0.85 -7.92
N VAL A 53 0.23 0.07 -8.27
CA VAL A 53 0.02 1.27 -7.46
C VAL A 53 -1.12 1.02 -6.50
N VAL A 54 -0.91 1.34 -5.23
CA VAL A 54 -1.91 1.18 -4.18
C VAL A 54 -2.04 2.50 -3.42
N ASP A 55 -3.19 2.67 -2.77
CA ASP A 55 -3.47 3.89 -2.01
C ASP A 55 -3.50 3.52 -0.54
N THR A 56 -2.62 4.10 0.27
CA THR A 56 -2.59 3.80 1.70
C THR A 56 -3.70 4.57 2.38
N ILE A 57 -4.48 3.86 3.19
CA ILE A 57 -5.68 4.44 3.82
C ILE A 57 -5.68 4.35 5.34
N SER A 58 -4.57 3.95 5.93
CA SER A 58 -4.47 3.89 7.39
C SER A 58 -3.05 4.27 7.82
N ASP A 59 -2.87 4.44 9.11
CA ASP A 59 -1.54 4.61 9.66
C ASP A 59 -0.88 3.24 9.75
N PRO A 60 0.45 3.17 9.70
CA PRO A 60 1.14 1.89 9.86
C PRO A 60 0.91 1.30 11.24
N VAL A 61 0.76 -0.01 11.28
CA VAL A 61 0.56 -0.76 12.53
C VAL A 61 1.70 -1.77 12.66
N TYR A 62 2.36 -1.78 13.81
CA TYR A 62 3.50 -2.67 14.01
C TYR A 62 3.04 -4.07 14.37
N ASP A 63 3.61 -5.08 13.71
CA ASP A 63 3.35 -6.48 14.00
C ASP A 63 4.61 -7.09 14.58
N SER A 64 4.56 -7.48 15.86
CA SER A 64 5.73 -8.04 16.52
C SER A 64 6.08 -9.43 16.02
N VAL A 65 5.13 -10.16 15.47
CA VAL A 65 5.40 -11.49 14.95
C VAL A 65 6.27 -11.40 13.70
N ALA A 66 5.96 -10.48 12.81
CA ALA A 66 6.74 -10.30 11.59
C ALA A 66 7.93 -9.36 11.81
N GLY A 67 7.90 -8.57 12.87
CA GLY A 67 8.97 -7.60 13.13
C GLY A 67 8.95 -6.42 12.18
N ARG A 68 7.78 -6.05 11.68
CA ARG A 68 7.66 -4.95 10.73
C ARG A 68 6.29 -4.32 10.81
N HIS A 69 6.15 -3.16 10.17
CA HIS A 69 4.87 -2.47 10.13
C HIS A 69 4.08 -2.89 8.91
N PHE A 70 2.77 -2.82 9.03
CA PHE A 70 1.83 -3.06 7.93
C PHE A 70 0.91 -1.86 7.82
N VAL A 71 0.39 -1.62 6.63
CA VAL A 71 -0.51 -0.51 6.38
C VAL A 71 -1.66 -1.01 5.52
N GLU A 72 -2.85 -0.49 5.77
CA GLU A 72 -4.00 -0.85 4.97
C GLU A 72 -3.99 -0.06 3.68
N VAL A 73 -4.29 -0.72 2.58
CA VAL A 73 -4.28 -0.10 1.27
C VAL A 73 -5.54 -0.46 0.49
N THR A 74 -5.87 0.39 -0.46
CA THR A 74 -6.88 0.09 -1.45
C THR A 74 -6.15 -0.25 -2.74
N TYR A 75 -6.55 -1.33 -3.37
CA TYR A 75 -5.95 -1.76 -4.63
C TYR A 75 -7.06 -2.21 -5.57
N THR A 76 -6.74 -2.34 -6.86
CA THR A 76 -7.70 -2.80 -7.85
C THR A 76 -7.34 -4.23 -8.22
N ASP A 77 -8.29 -5.13 -8.12
CA ASP A 77 -8.03 -6.54 -8.44
C ASP A 77 -8.08 -6.78 -9.95
N SER A 78 -7.88 -8.01 -10.37
CA SER A 78 -7.80 -8.34 -11.79
C SER A 78 -9.11 -8.12 -12.51
N ASN A 79 -10.22 -8.02 -11.77
CA ASN A 79 -11.52 -7.78 -12.37
C ASN A 79 -11.88 -6.29 -12.38
N GLY A 80 -10.96 -5.42 -11.97
CA GLY A 80 -11.21 -4.00 -11.94
C GLY A 80 -11.99 -3.53 -10.74
N VAL A 81 -12.12 -4.39 -9.71
CA VAL A 81 -12.88 -4.05 -8.51
C VAL A 81 -11.94 -3.54 -7.43
N SER A 82 -12.32 -2.44 -6.78
CA SER A 82 -11.54 -1.87 -5.71
C SER A 82 -11.68 -2.72 -4.45
N ARG A 83 -10.56 -3.05 -3.82
CA ARG A 83 -10.55 -3.86 -2.61
C ARG A 83 -9.56 -3.32 -1.62
N THR A 84 -9.65 -3.76 -0.36
CA THR A 84 -8.72 -3.31 0.66
C THR A 84 -8.00 -4.50 1.26
N GLY A 85 -6.81 -4.25 1.79
CA GLY A 85 -6.02 -5.26 2.46
C GLY A 85 -4.80 -4.63 3.08
N TRP A 86 -3.95 -5.45 3.71
CA TRP A 86 -2.80 -4.97 4.46
C TRP A 86 -1.51 -5.47 3.81
N ILE A 87 -0.54 -4.57 3.67
CA ILE A 87 0.75 -4.85 3.06
C ILE A 87 1.85 -4.33 3.97
N ALA A 88 2.99 -5.02 4.00
CA ALA A 88 4.14 -4.55 4.75
C ALA A 88 4.64 -3.23 4.18
N THR A 89 4.89 -2.27 5.04
CA THR A 89 5.27 -0.92 4.59
C THR A 89 6.59 -0.92 3.84
N SER A 90 7.50 -1.84 4.15
CA SER A 90 8.78 -1.87 3.46
C SER A 90 8.62 -2.17 1.97
N ILE A 91 7.58 -2.89 1.60
CA ILE A 91 7.31 -3.22 0.20
C ILE A 91 6.88 -1.99 -0.56
N LEU A 92 6.33 -1.01 0.14
CA LEU A 92 5.87 0.24 -0.48
C LEU A 92 6.89 1.36 -0.38
N GLY A 93 8.08 1.06 0.12
CA GLY A 93 9.12 2.07 0.24
C GLY A 93 8.88 3.06 1.37
N MET A 94 8.01 2.70 2.31
CA MET A 94 7.73 3.57 3.45
C MET A 94 8.77 3.36 4.52
N LYS A 95 8.98 4.38 5.34
CA LYS A 95 10.01 4.30 6.37
C LYS A 95 9.60 3.52 7.58
N ARG A 96 8.35 3.30 7.78
CA ARG A 96 7.90 2.59 8.96
C ARG A 96 7.16 1.37 8.60
#